data_5b4e75c6b9a185361f5224fba9449170
#
_entry.id   5b4e75c6b9a185361f5224fba9449170
#
_cell.length_a   1.000
_cell.length_b   1.000
_cell.length_c   1.000
_cell.angle_alpha   90.00
_cell.angle_beta   90.00
_cell.angle_gamma   90.00
#
_symmetry.space_group_name_H-M   'P 1'
#
loop_
_entity.id
_entity.type
_entity.pdbx_description
1 polymer ?
#
loop_
_entity_poly.entity_id
_entity_poly.type
_entity_poly.pdbx_seq_one_letter_code
_entity_poly.pdbx_strand_id
1 'polypeptide(L)'
;MLIFIQLEKALLEHGVAADVAALSAVKTKPEKKRPLLLLLWVLYHHKVGETVVMFDETMARYYEATRRLATQLLMHAQMVLPQQRWVQQTVAVSRVAALLVNELWSHEDEDCRERMRVILAPADKPEEAMPYPELSLKARTVLAMALDTGIAGPLEGSATHQPATCLPGQLVAVQLELTREHAGKGSVAADVADSVVNPKGILEAYWAYVEGHTPSGSALLAAQPLTVTDLSTRTLPAVAKFEAPKEAGVYGLTVYISSTSVIGCDLTERLEFIVQEDDVPALE
;
A
#
# COMPACT_ATOMS: atom_id res chain seq x y z
N MET A 1 -8.35 -13.02 -31.74
CA MET A 1 -7.39 -11.99 -32.22
C MET A 1 -8.06 -10.64 -32.37
N LEU A 2 -9.23 -10.55 -32.99
CA LEU A 2 -9.97 -9.30 -33.26
C LEU A 2 -10.32 -8.53 -31.96
N ILE A 3 -10.76 -9.22 -30.91
CA ILE A 3 -11.16 -8.67 -29.61
C ILE A 3 -10.02 -7.86 -28.95
N PHE A 4 -8.78 -8.37 -28.96
CA PHE A 4 -7.66 -7.65 -28.35
C PHE A 4 -7.26 -6.41 -29.14
N ILE A 5 -7.48 -6.38 -30.44
CA ILE A 5 -7.27 -5.18 -31.28
C ILE A 5 -8.32 -4.12 -30.93
N GLN A 6 -9.56 -4.53 -30.72
CA GLN A 6 -10.64 -3.62 -30.32
C GLN A 6 -10.43 -3.10 -28.91
N LEU A 7 -10.00 -3.95 -27.98
CA LEU A 7 -9.65 -3.55 -26.60
C LEU A 7 -8.50 -2.54 -26.57
N GLU A 8 -7.42 -2.79 -27.31
CA GLU A 8 -6.30 -1.86 -27.43
C GLU A 8 -6.76 -0.51 -28.02
N LYS A 9 -7.58 -0.54 -29.05
CA LYS A 9 -8.15 0.68 -29.65
C LYS A 9 -9.01 1.45 -28.66
N ALA A 10 -9.91 0.79 -27.94
CA ALA A 10 -10.74 1.42 -26.91
C ALA A 10 -9.90 2.06 -25.79
N LEU A 11 -8.88 1.36 -25.29
CA LEU A 11 -7.96 1.91 -24.28
C LEU A 11 -7.23 3.17 -24.80
N LEU A 12 -6.80 3.18 -26.06
CA LEU A 12 -6.16 4.34 -26.70
C LEU A 12 -7.12 5.53 -26.86
N GLU A 13 -8.35 5.28 -27.24
CA GLU A 13 -9.39 6.32 -27.43
C GLU A 13 -9.79 6.98 -26.12
N HIS A 14 -9.70 6.27 -24.99
CA HIS A 14 -10.05 6.76 -23.65
C HIS A 14 -8.86 7.30 -22.83
N GLY A 15 -7.77 7.65 -23.47
CA GLY A 15 -6.66 8.36 -22.83
C GLY A 15 -5.66 7.48 -22.08
N VAL A 16 -5.69 6.16 -22.30
CA VAL A 16 -4.72 5.20 -21.73
C VAL A 16 -3.49 5.03 -22.64
N ALA A 17 -3.25 6.01 -23.53
CA ALA A 17 -2.20 5.92 -24.55
C ALA A 17 -0.81 5.74 -23.97
N ALA A 18 -0.49 6.39 -22.84
CA ALA A 18 0.82 6.28 -22.21
C ALA A 18 1.09 4.87 -21.71
N ASP A 19 0.12 4.22 -21.09
CA ASP A 19 0.27 2.86 -20.54
C ASP A 19 0.31 1.82 -21.66
N VAL A 20 -0.52 1.98 -22.71
CA VAL A 20 -0.48 1.12 -23.90
C VAL A 20 0.84 1.30 -24.66
N ALA A 21 1.36 2.51 -24.76
CA ALA A 21 2.66 2.79 -25.37
C ALA A 21 3.81 2.17 -24.54
N ALA A 22 3.75 2.25 -23.21
CA ALA A 22 4.69 1.59 -22.32
C ALA A 22 4.71 0.08 -22.52
N LEU A 23 3.55 -0.55 -22.66
CA LEU A 23 3.44 -1.98 -22.99
C LEU A 23 4.04 -2.31 -24.37
N SER A 24 3.89 -1.41 -25.32
CA SER A 24 4.43 -1.59 -26.69
C SER A 24 5.96 -1.40 -26.72
N ALA A 25 6.50 -0.53 -25.88
CA ALA A 25 7.94 -0.31 -25.73
C ALA A 25 8.64 -1.52 -25.07
N VAL A 26 7.96 -2.25 -24.18
CA VAL A 26 8.42 -3.55 -23.73
C VAL A 26 8.32 -4.50 -24.91
N LYS A 27 9.45 -4.90 -25.52
CA LYS A 27 9.54 -5.85 -26.65
C LYS A 27 8.98 -7.23 -26.27
N THR A 28 7.69 -7.27 -25.94
CA THR A 28 7.00 -8.48 -25.53
C THR A 28 6.39 -9.18 -26.74
N LYS A 29 6.50 -10.49 -26.73
CA LYS A 29 5.77 -11.32 -27.71
C LYS A 29 4.28 -11.03 -27.60
N PRO A 30 3.51 -11.08 -28.71
CA PRO A 30 2.05 -10.83 -28.70
C PRO A 30 1.29 -11.63 -27.63
N GLU A 31 1.76 -12.82 -27.30
CA GLU A 31 1.19 -13.69 -26.27
C GLU A 31 1.27 -13.09 -24.86
N LYS A 32 2.34 -12.32 -24.58
CA LYS A 32 2.53 -11.65 -23.29
C LYS A 32 1.80 -10.30 -23.22
N LYS A 33 1.53 -9.68 -24.37
CA LYS A 33 0.81 -8.41 -24.44
C LYS A 33 -0.67 -8.57 -24.03
N ARG A 34 -1.29 -9.70 -24.39
CA ARG A 34 -2.72 -9.94 -24.13
C ARG A 34 -3.11 -9.89 -22.64
N PRO A 35 -2.42 -10.60 -21.72
CA PRO A 35 -2.72 -10.50 -20.29
C PRO A 35 -2.57 -9.07 -19.73
N LEU A 36 -1.58 -8.32 -20.25
CA LEU A 36 -1.37 -6.94 -19.83
C LEU A 36 -2.47 -6.00 -20.31
N LEU A 37 -2.96 -6.18 -21.52
CA LEU A 37 -4.14 -5.44 -22.05
C LEU A 37 -5.40 -5.76 -21.24
N LEU A 38 -5.60 -7.02 -20.85
CA LEU A 38 -6.71 -7.40 -19.97
C LEU A 38 -6.57 -6.77 -18.58
N LEU A 39 -5.36 -6.68 -18.03
CA LEU A 39 -5.12 -6.02 -16.76
C LEU A 39 -5.41 -4.52 -16.84
N LEU A 40 -4.94 -3.84 -17.89
CA LEU A 40 -5.29 -2.44 -18.12
C LEU A 40 -6.81 -2.25 -18.28
N TRP A 41 -7.48 -3.17 -18.94
CA TRP A 41 -8.92 -3.11 -19.06
C TRP A 41 -9.62 -3.24 -17.69
N VAL A 42 -9.14 -4.10 -16.80
CA VAL A 42 -9.67 -4.18 -15.41
C VAL A 42 -9.50 -2.86 -14.70
N LEU A 43 -8.31 -2.26 -14.74
CA LEU A 43 -8.02 -0.99 -14.07
C LEU A 43 -8.84 0.18 -14.64
N TYR A 44 -9.02 0.21 -15.95
CA TYR A 44 -9.71 1.31 -16.65
C TYR A 44 -11.15 0.98 -17.04
N HIS A 45 -11.73 -0.09 -16.48
CA HIS A 45 -13.05 -0.57 -16.85
C HIS A 45 -14.11 0.54 -16.83
N HIS A 46 -14.14 1.34 -15.78
CA HIS A 46 -15.10 2.43 -15.66
C HIS A 46 -14.86 3.59 -16.62
N LYS A 47 -13.63 3.79 -17.10
CA LYS A 47 -13.28 4.86 -18.03
C LYS A 47 -13.54 4.46 -19.48
N VAL A 48 -13.24 3.22 -19.82
CA VAL A 48 -13.45 2.65 -21.16
C VAL A 48 -14.93 2.36 -21.42
N GLY A 49 -15.69 2.14 -20.34
CA GLY A 49 -17.13 1.96 -20.41
C GLY A 49 -17.58 0.74 -21.22
N GLU A 50 -18.84 0.74 -21.57
CA GLU A 50 -19.48 -0.30 -22.40
C GLU A 50 -19.06 -0.23 -23.89
N THR A 51 -18.14 0.68 -24.24
CA THR A 51 -17.64 0.84 -25.61
C THR A 51 -16.86 -0.35 -26.13
N VAL A 52 -16.46 -1.27 -25.29
CA VAL A 52 -16.00 -2.60 -25.72
C VAL A 52 -17.22 -3.42 -26.11
N VAL A 53 -17.66 -3.22 -27.34
CA VAL A 53 -18.93 -3.66 -27.98
C VAL A 53 -19.19 -5.16 -27.94
N MET A 54 -18.30 -5.98 -27.39
CA MET A 54 -18.45 -7.43 -27.33
C MET A 54 -18.10 -7.97 -25.93
N PHE A 55 -18.81 -7.48 -24.91
CA PHE A 55 -18.79 -8.12 -23.60
C PHE A 55 -19.70 -9.35 -23.65
N ASP A 56 -19.26 -10.40 -24.35
CA ASP A 56 -19.91 -11.68 -24.31
C ASP A 56 -19.50 -12.46 -23.02
N GLU A 57 -20.16 -13.57 -22.79
CA GLU A 57 -19.88 -14.43 -21.62
C GLU A 57 -18.42 -14.87 -21.55
N THR A 58 -17.76 -15.02 -22.69
CA THR A 58 -16.35 -15.41 -22.78
C THR A 58 -15.43 -14.30 -22.27
N MET A 59 -15.69 -13.06 -22.66
CA MET A 59 -14.93 -11.90 -22.19
C MET A 59 -15.16 -11.65 -20.70
N ALA A 60 -16.38 -11.81 -20.20
CA ALA A 60 -16.68 -11.73 -18.78
C ALA A 60 -15.86 -12.74 -17.97
N ARG A 61 -15.74 -13.98 -18.46
CA ARG A 61 -14.90 -15.01 -17.83
C ARG A 61 -13.40 -14.65 -17.86
N TYR A 62 -12.90 -14.11 -18.98
CA TYR A 62 -11.51 -13.64 -19.06
C TYR A 62 -11.24 -12.47 -18.11
N TYR A 63 -12.15 -11.51 -18.04
CA TYR A 63 -12.08 -10.38 -17.14
C TYR A 63 -11.96 -10.85 -15.67
N GLU A 64 -12.93 -11.65 -15.22
CA GLU A 64 -12.97 -12.15 -13.84
C GLU A 64 -11.75 -13.02 -13.50
N ALA A 65 -11.32 -13.89 -14.42
CA ALA A 65 -10.13 -14.70 -14.24
C ALA A 65 -8.86 -13.83 -14.12
N THR A 66 -8.74 -12.79 -14.95
CA THR A 66 -7.60 -11.86 -14.92
C THR A 66 -7.57 -11.09 -13.60
N ARG A 67 -8.71 -10.54 -13.18
CA ARG A 67 -8.85 -9.82 -11.91
C ARG A 67 -8.42 -10.69 -10.74
N ARG A 68 -8.97 -11.89 -10.65
CA ARG A 68 -8.67 -12.85 -9.57
C ARG A 68 -7.20 -13.25 -9.54
N LEU A 69 -6.63 -13.61 -10.69
CA LEU A 69 -5.22 -14.02 -10.77
C LEU A 69 -4.27 -12.86 -10.46
N ALA A 70 -4.54 -11.67 -10.96
CA ALA A 70 -3.74 -10.49 -10.66
C ALA A 70 -3.77 -10.14 -9.17
N THR A 71 -4.94 -10.17 -8.53
CA THR A 71 -5.07 -9.97 -7.08
C THR A 71 -4.25 -10.99 -6.29
N GLN A 72 -4.34 -12.28 -6.66
CA GLN A 72 -3.56 -13.33 -6.00
C GLN A 72 -2.05 -13.13 -6.17
N LEU A 73 -1.60 -12.77 -7.38
CA LEU A 73 -0.18 -12.49 -7.64
C LEU A 73 0.33 -11.29 -6.85
N LEU A 74 -0.47 -10.22 -6.74
CA LEU A 74 -0.11 -9.04 -5.94
C LEU A 74 -0.03 -9.38 -4.45
N MET A 75 -0.97 -10.16 -3.92
CA MET A 75 -0.91 -10.63 -2.53
C MET A 75 0.36 -11.45 -2.26
N HIS A 76 0.74 -12.36 -3.16
CA HIS A 76 2.00 -13.10 -3.02
C HIS A 76 3.22 -12.17 -3.13
N ALA A 77 3.19 -11.21 -4.05
CA ALA A 77 4.28 -10.25 -4.21
C ALA A 77 4.48 -9.40 -2.94
N GLN A 78 3.41 -8.99 -2.27
CA GLN A 78 3.47 -8.28 -0.98
C GLN A 78 4.18 -9.07 0.11
N MET A 79 4.13 -10.40 0.06
CA MET A 79 4.83 -11.26 1.02
C MET A 79 6.30 -11.52 0.64
N VAL A 80 6.61 -11.53 -0.65
CA VAL A 80 7.94 -11.91 -1.16
C VAL A 80 8.86 -10.71 -1.34
N LEU A 81 8.37 -9.60 -1.88
CA LEU A 81 9.18 -8.43 -2.18
C LEU A 81 9.88 -7.81 -0.95
N PRO A 82 9.26 -7.76 0.24
CA PRO A 82 9.95 -7.30 1.44
C PRO A 82 11.20 -8.11 1.77
N GLN A 83 11.19 -9.42 1.51
CA GLN A 83 12.34 -10.29 1.73
C GLN A 83 13.52 -9.96 0.79
N GLN A 84 13.24 -9.36 -0.37
CA GLN A 84 14.23 -8.88 -1.33
C GLN A 84 14.74 -7.46 -1.02
N ARG A 85 14.20 -6.82 0.04
CA ARG A 85 14.50 -5.45 0.45
C ARG A 85 14.23 -4.37 -0.63
N TRP A 86 13.33 -4.64 -1.55
CA TRP A 86 12.94 -3.74 -2.65
C TRP A 86 11.79 -2.81 -2.24
N VAL A 87 12.13 -1.65 -1.72
CA VAL A 87 11.15 -0.70 -1.15
C VAL A 87 10.15 -0.21 -2.18
N GLN A 88 10.63 0.39 -3.26
CA GLN A 88 9.77 1.03 -4.27
C GLN A 88 8.79 0.03 -4.90
N GLN A 89 9.29 -1.17 -5.21
CA GLN A 89 8.46 -2.25 -5.77
C GLN A 89 7.42 -2.74 -4.76
N THR A 90 7.80 -2.84 -3.49
CA THR A 90 6.90 -3.30 -2.43
C THR A 90 5.76 -2.31 -2.20
N VAL A 91 6.06 -1.01 -2.10
CA VAL A 91 5.05 0.05 -1.97
C VAL A 91 4.17 0.12 -3.22
N ALA A 92 4.78 0.04 -4.42
CA ALA A 92 4.02 0.05 -5.67
C ALA A 92 3.05 -1.12 -5.79
N VAL A 93 3.44 -2.32 -5.35
CA VAL A 93 2.54 -3.50 -5.36
C VAL A 93 1.34 -3.29 -4.44
N SER A 94 1.52 -2.70 -3.26
CA SER A 94 0.40 -2.38 -2.36
C SER A 94 -0.58 -1.40 -3.00
N ARG A 95 -0.07 -0.35 -3.63
CA ARG A 95 -0.87 0.63 -4.35
C ARG A 95 -1.63 0.01 -5.53
N VAL A 96 -0.97 -0.79 -6.34
CA VAL A 96 -1.63 -1.49 -7.46
C VAL A 96 -2.69 -2.46 -6.95
N ALA A 97 -2.49 -3.09 -5.80
CA ALA A 97 -3.50 -3.96 -5.20
C ALA A 97 -4.78 -3.19 -4.86
N ALA A 98 -4.68 -2.00 -4.25
CA ALA A 98 -5.84 -1.16 -3.97
C ALA A 98 -6.57 -0.71 -5.25
N LEU A 99 -5.82 -0.35 -6.31
CA LEU A 99 -6.40 0.00 -7.60
C LEU A 99 -7.16 -1.18 -8.23
N LEU A 100 -6.53 -2.36 -8.23
CA LEU A 100 -7.11 -3.55 -8.87
C LEU A 100 -8.36 -4.04 -8.14
N VAL A 101 -8.35 -4.03 -6.80
CA VAL A 101 -9.51 -4.44 -5.99
C VAL A 101 -10.73 -3.58 -6.29
N ASN A 102 -10.52 -2.28 -6.54
CA ASN A 102 -11.58 -1.31 -6.78
C ASN A 102 -11.81 -1.00 -8.27
N GLU A 103 -11.08 -1.65 -9.17
CA GLU A 103 -11.16 -1.41 -10.62
C GLU A 103 -10.92 0.07 -10.98
N LEU A 104 -9.95 0.69 -10.32
CA LEU A 104 -9.54 2.09 -10.49
C LEU A 104 -8.16 2.17 -11.12
N TRP A 105 -7.88 3.29 -11.80
CA TRP A 105 -6.65 3.46 -12.60
C TRP A 105 -5.59 4.37 -11.97
N SER A 106 -5.95 5.15 -10.96
CA SER A 106 -5.01 6.10 -10.36
C SER A 106 -5.32 6.39 -8.89
N HIS A 107 -4.29 6.63 -8.09
CA HIS A 107 -4.41 7.11 -6.71
C HIS A 107 -4.61 8.64 -6.63
N GLU A 108 -4.22 9.36 -7.69
CA GLU A 108 -4.16 10.83 -7.70
C GLU A 108 -5.32 11.46 -8.48
N ASP A 109 -5.99 10.69 -9.33
CA ASP A 109 -7.10 11.14 -10.17
C ASP A 109 -8.36 11.39 -9.32
N GLU A 110 -8.95 12.59 -9.44
CA GLU A 110 -10.15 12.95 -8.66
C GLU A 110 -11.36 12.11 -9.04
N ASP A 111 -11.49 11.71 -10.31
CA ASP A 111 -12.56 10.80 -10.73
C ASP A 111 -12.44 9.45 -10.03
N CYS A 112 -11.21 8.96 -9.81
CA CYS A 112 -10.98 7.73 -9.03
C CYS A 112 -11.36 7.91 -7.57
N ARG A 113 -11.06 9.05 -6.97
CA ARG A 113 -11.42 9.34 -5.58
C ARG A 113 -12.93 9.45 -5.41
N GLU A 114 -13.62 10.10 -6.35
CA GLU A 114 -15.08 10.20 -6.31
C GLU A 114 -15.73 8.82 -6.48
N ARG A 115 -15.23 7.99 -7.40
CA ARG A 115 -15.67 6.60 -7.53
C ARG A 115 -15.42 5.78 -6.27
N MET A 116 -14.27 5.98 -5.61
CA MET A 116 -13.98 5.32 -4.36
C MET A 116 -14.99 5.70 -3.28
N ARG A 117 -15.43 6.96 -3.20
CA ARG A 117 -16.51 7.41 -2.29
C ARG A 117 -17.82 6.66 -2.55
N VAL A 118 -18.17 6.48 -3.82
CA VAL A 118 -19.37 5.70 -4.21
C VAL A 118 -19.22 4.23 -3.83
N ILE A 119 -18.03 3.63 -4.05
CA ILE A 119 -17.75 2.24 -3.69
C ILE A 119 -17.83 2.03 -2.16
N LEU A 120 -17.43 3.04 -1.38
CA LEU A 120 -17.47 3.00 0.07
C LEU A 120 -18.86 3.33 0.65
N ALA A 121 -19.78 3.87 -0.15
CA ALA A 121 -21.12 4.20 0.31
C ALA A 121 -21.93 2.91 0.62
N PRO A 122 -22.73 2.89 1.70
CA PRO A 122 -23.62 1.78 1.96
C PRO A 122 -24.62 1.57 0.82
N ALA A 123 -24.88 0.32 0.45
CA ALA A 123 -25.75 -0.01 -0.67
C ALA A 123 -27.21 0.48 -0.47
N ASP A 124 -27.68 0.56 0.79
CA ASP A 124 -28.99 1.05 1.18
C ASP A 124 -29.08 2.58 1.30
N LYS A 125 -27.92 3.27 1.27
CA LYS A 125 -27.84 4.73 1.41
C LYS A 125 -26.73 5.30 0.51
N PRO A 126 -26.85 5.17 -0.79
CA PRO A 126 -25.79 5.61 -1.73
C PRO A 126 -25.57 7.13 -1.73
N GLU A 127 -26.51 7.91 -1.18
CA GLU A 127 -26.42 9.36 -1.05
C GLU A 127 -25.66 9.80 0.22
N GLU A 128 -25.49 8.92 1.21
CA GLU A 128 -24.63 9.17 2.36
C GLU A 128 -23.19 8.90 1.97
N ALA A 129 -22.52 9.92 1.44
CA ALA A 129 -21.07 9.85 1.16
C ALA A 129 -20.33 9.46 2.44
N MET A 130 -19.82 8.24 2.49
CA MET A 130 -18.98 7.80 3.60
C MET A 130 -17.72 8.66 3.63
N PRO A 131 -17.30 9.12 4.81
CA PRO A 131 -16.05 9.85 4.91
C PRO A 131 -14.91 8.94 4.43
N TYR A 132 -14.01 9.52 3.64
CA TYR A 132 -12.75 8.85 3.30
C TYR A 132 -12.04 8.40 4.59
N PRO A 133 -11.33 7.29 4.57
CA PRO A 133 -10.53 6.90 5.72
C PRO A 133 -9.55 8.01 6.07
N GLU A 134 -9.80 8.68 7.18
CA GLU A 134 -8.88 9.64 7.76
C GLU A 134 -7.93 8.89 8.68
N LEU A 135 -6.64 8.99 8.38
CA LEU A 135 -5.58 8.32 9.10
C LEU A 135 -4.61 9.36 9.67
N SER A 136 -4.11 9.10 10.85
CA SER A 136 -2.94 9.79 11.38
C SER A 136 -1.89 8.78 11.87
N LEU A 137 -0.63 9.10 11.64
CA LEU A 137 0.51 8.25 12.00
C LEU A 137 1.35 8.94 13.06
N LYS A 138 1.62 8.22 14.14
CA LYS A 138 2.69 8.56 15.07
C LYS A 138 3.76 7.49 14.96
N ALA A 139 5.02 7.90 14.89
CA ALA A 139 6.13 6.98 14.85
C ALA A 139 7.33 7.57 15.57
N ARG A 140 8.14 6.72 16.20
CA ARG A 140 9.43 7.09 16.80
C ARG A 140 10.42 5.95 16.72
N THR A 141 11.69 6.29 16.77
CA THR A 141 12.77 5.32 16.95
C THR A 141 13.06 5.11 18.43
N VAL A 142 13.28 3.86 18.84
CA VAL A 142 13.64 3.47 20.20
C VAL A 142 14.60 2.29 20.16
N LEU A 143 15.31 2.04 21.25
CA LEU A 143 16.02 0.77 21.40
C LEU A 143 15.02 -0.38 21.58
N ALA A 144 15.22 -1.49 20.89
CA ALA A 144 14.31 -2.63 20.99
C ALA A 144 14.20 -3.14 22.43
N MET A 145 15.31 -3.14 23.16
CA MET A 145 15.36 -3.50 24.58
C MET A 145 14.47 -2.60 25.47
N ALA A 146 14.37 -1.30 25.13
CA ALA A 146 13.53 -0.39 25.89
C ALA A 146 12.02 -0.67 25.73
N LEU A 147 11.62 -1.21 24.58
CA LEU A 147 10.26 -1.73 24.36
C LEU A 147 10.02 -3.01 25.15
N ASP A 148 10.95 -3.96 25.07
CA ASP A 148 10.82 -5.28 25.69
C ASP A 148 10.80 -5.18 27.24
N THR A 149 11.43 -4.16 27.80
CA THR A 149 11.42 -3.86 29.24
C THR A 149 10.31 -2.91 29.69
N GLY A 150 9.51 -2.37 28.76
CA GLY A 150 8.45 -1.41 29.06
C GLY A 150 8.93 0.00 29.39
N ILE A 151 10.24 0.28 29.28
CA ILE A 151 10.82 1.61 29.54
C ILE A 151 10.37 2.61 28.49
N ALA A 152 10.24 2.16 27.24
CA ALA A 152 9.73 2.98 26.16
C ALA A 152 8.20 3.07 26.22
N GLY A 153 7.62 3.78 27.14
CA GLY A 153 6.17 3.94 27.30
C GLY A 153 5.35 4.11 26.01
N PRO A 154 4.06 4.38 26.09
CA PRO A 154 3.20 4.59 24.92
C PRO A 154 3.64 5.81 24.11
N LEU A 155 3.22 5.89 22.83
CA LEU A 155 3.43 7.05 21.98
C LEU A 155 2.48 8.20 22.41
N GLU A 156 2.91 9.01 23.36
CA GLU A 156 2.12 10.15 23.83
C GLU A 156 2.50 11.45 23.09
N GLY A 157 1.48 12.20 22.68
CA GLY A 157 1.62 13.57 22.19
C GLY A 157 2.24 13.77 20.80
N SER A 158 2.29 15.04 20.40
CA SER A 158 2.96 15.53 19.19
C SER A 158 4.42 15.94 19.45
N ALA A 159 5.07 15.34 20.44
CA ALA A 159 6.43 15.72 20.79
C ALA A 159 7.41 15.29 19.69
N THR A 160 8.28 16.22 19.32
CA THR A 160 9.52 15.91 18.59
C THR A 160 10.29 14.86 19.36
N HIS A 161 10.10 13.60 18.99
CA HIS A 161 10.81 12.50 19.64
C HIS A 161 12.30 12.66 19.33
N GLN A 162 13.12 12.63 20.38
CA GLN A 162 14.55 12.57 20.19
C GLN A 162 14.89 11.26 19.43
N PRO A 163 15.78 11.32 18.44
CA PRO A 163 16.24 10.13 17.74
C PRO A 163 16.80 9.11 18.75
N ALA A 164 16.48 7.85 18.57
CA ALA A 164 17.11 6.79 19.35
C ALA A 164 18.62 6.80 19.12
N THR A 165 19.38 6.63 20.18
CA THR A 165 20.83 6.47 20.12
C THR A 165 21.18 5.03 20.45
N CYS A 166 21.98 4.37 19.60
CA CYS A 166 22.35 2.97 19.73
C CYS A 166 23.83 2.75 19.43
N LEU A 167 24.33 1.57 19.74
CA LEU A 167 25.66 1.08 19.34
C LEU A 167 25.59 0.36 17.99
N PRO A 168 26.72 0.19 17.29
CA PRO A 168 26.80 -0.58 16.05
C PRO A 168 26.24 -2.00 16.21
N GLY A 169 25.38 -2.42 15.29
CA GLY A 169 24.75 -3.74 15.32
C GLY A 169 23.68 -3.96 16.40
N GLN A 170 23.38 -2.95 17.20
CA GLN A 170 22.33 -3.04 18.22
C GLN A 170 20.93 -3.05 17.56
N LEU A 171 19.97 -3.74 18.18
CA LEU A 171 18.61 -3.74 17.69
C LEU A 171 17.90 -2.43 17.99
N VAL A 172 17.47 -1.76 16.93
CA VAL A 172 16.61 -0.58 16.94
C VAL A 172 15.19 -1.00 16.57
N ALA A 173 14.21 -0.31 17.12
CA ALA A 173 12.83 -0.49 16.75
C ALA A 173 12.21 0.83 16.31
N VAL A 174 11.35 0.77 15.31
CA VAL A 174 10.35 1.79 15.02
C VAL A 174 9.06 1.38 15.71
N GLN A 175 8.68 2.11 16.73
CA GLN A 175 7.36 2.01 17.34
C GLN A 175 6.44 2.93 16.55
N LEU A 176 5.32 2.41 16.07
CA LEU A 176 4.33 3.17 15.30
C LEU A 176 2.92 2.90 15.81
N GLU A 177 2.08 3.90 15.63
CA GLU A 177 0.68 3.88 15.99
C GLU A 177 -0.10 4.54 14.85
N LEU A 178 -0.87 3.73 14.12
CA LEU A 178 -1.80 4.22 13.10
C LEU A 178 -3.15 4.45 13.75
N THR A 179 -3.60 5.70 13.76
CA THR A 179 -4.93 6.08 14.28
C THR A 179 -5.90 6.22 13.11
N ARG A 180 -7.03 5.54 13.22
CA ARG A 180 -8.17 5.59 12.30
C ARG A 180 -9.17 6.61 12.85
N GLU A 181 -9.12 7.85 12.38
CA GLU A 181 -9.96 8.95 12.88
C GLU A 181 -11.44 8.77 12.54
N HIS A 182 -11.73 7.97 11.52
CA HIS A 182 -13.07 7.59 11.08
C HIS A 182 -13.65 6.39 11.86
N ALA A 183 -12.86 5.69 12.67
CA ALA A 183 -13.34 4.54 13.43
C ALA A 183 -14.52 4.91 14.34
N GLY A 184 -15.60 4.13 14.26
CA GLY A 184 -16.83 4.38 15.03
C GLY A 184 -17.77 5.46 14.47
N LYS A 185 -17.41 6.14 13.38
CA LYS A 185 -18.26 7.15 12.72
C LYS A 185 -19.08 6.58 11.53
N GLY A 186 -19.29 5.29 11.51
CA GLY A 186 -19.77 4.56 10.35
C GLY A 186 -18.59 3.83 9.72
N SER A 187 -18.73 2.54 9.50
CA SER A 187 -17.57 1.78 9.10
C SER A 187 -17.42 1.78 7.60
N VAL A 188 -16.28 2.21 7.16
CA VAL A 188 -15.85 2.14 5.76
C VAL A 188 -15.76 0.71 5.24
N ALA A 189 -15.74 -0.31 6.09
CA ALA A 189 -15.25 -1.59 5.61
C ALA A 189 -16.21 -2.77 5.70
N ALA A 190 -17.12 -2.81 6.65
CA ALA A 190 -17.92 -4.02 6.89
C ALA A 190 -19.24 -4.07 6.14
N ASP A 191 -19.86 -2.92 5.89
CA ASP A 191 -21.20 -2.85 5.34
C ASP A 191 -21.27 -2.70 3.81
N VAL A 192 -20.11 -2.63 3.15
CA VAL A 192 -20.03 -2.60 1.66
C VAL A 192 -20.16 -4.01 1.05
N ALA A 193 -20.68 -4.95 1.80
CA ALA A 193 -20.85 -6.35 1.36
C ALA A 193 -21.65 -6.52 0.06
N ASP A 194 -22.47 -5.54 -0.31
CA ASP A 194 -23.34 -5.58 -1.48
C ASP A 194 -22.84 -4.74 -2.67
N SER A 195 -21.58 -4.27 -2.66
CA SER A 195 -21.04 -3.60 -3.83
C SER A 195 -20.93 -4.59 -5.00
N VAL A 196 -21.38 -4.18 -6.17
CA VAL A 196 -21.27 -4.98 -7.42
C VAL A 196 -19.81 -5.33 -7.70
N VAL A 197 -18.88 -4.43 -7.34
CA VAL A 197 -17.43 -4.58 -7.54
C VAL A 197 -16.81 -5.50 -6.50
N ASN A 198 -17.26 -5.42 -5.26
CA ASN A 198 -16.75 -6.20 -4.14
C ASN A 198 -17.89 -6.80 -3.30
N PRO A 199 -18.52 -7.89 -3.76
CA PRO A 199 -19.70 -8.48 -3.09
C PRO A 199 -19.43 -9.03 -1.68
N LYS A 200 -18.16 -9.15 -1.28
CA LYS A 200 -17.73 -9.56 0.07
C LYS A 200 -17.38 -8.37 0.97
N GLY A 201 -17.58 -7.13 0.48
CA GLY A 201 -17.12 -5.92 1.14
C GLY A 201 -15.62 -5.67 0.99
N ILE A 202 -15.20 -4.47 1.36
CA ILE A 202 -13.79 -4.07 1.37
C ILE A 202 -13.28 -4.18 2.80
N LEU A 203 -12.35 -5.11 3.04
CA LEU A 203 -11.65 -5.18 4.31
C LEU A 203 -10.58 -4.08 4.35
N GLU A 204 -10.68 -3.22 5.34
CA GLU A 204 -9.68 -2.20 5.60
C GLU A 204 -8.38 -2.87 6.07
N ALA A 205 -7.33 -2.76 5.26
CA ALA A 205 -6.04 -3.37 5.54
C ALA A 205 -4.90 -2.46 5.07
N TYR A 206 -3.85 -2.41 5.88
CA TYR A 206 -2.68 -1.57 5.65
C TYR A 206 -1.40 -2.37 5.79
N TRP A 207 -0.34 -1.86 5.19
CA TRP A 207 1.02 -2.29 5.43
C TRP A 207 1.86 -1.13 5.93
N ALA A 208 2.68 -1.39 6.93
CA ALA A 208 3.75 -0.50 7.36
C ALA A 208 5.07 -1.00 6.78
N TYR A 209 5.77 -0.14 6.04
CA TYR A 209 7.09 -0.41 5.49
C TYR A 209 8.09 0.57 6.09
N VAL A 210 9.23 0.08 6.54
CA VAL A 210 10.33 0.91 7.07
C VAL A 210 11.50 0.82 6.10
N GLU A 211 11.80 1.94 5.45
CA GLU A 211 12.96 2.13 4.59
C GLU A 211 14.10 2.78 5.36
N GLY A 212 15.29 2.23 5.29
CA GLY A 212 16.50 2.84 5.81
C GLY A 212 17.29 3.49 4.69
N HIS A 213 17.84 4.67 4.97
CA HIS A 213 18.67 5.43 4.05
C HIS A 213 20.12 5.39 4.48
N THR A 214 20.99 4.98 3.57
CA THR A 214 22.45 4.96 3.74
C THR A 214 23.11 5.72 2.59
N PRO A 215 24.37 6.14 2.72
CA PRO A 215 25.10 6.75 1.61
C PRO A 215 25.20 5.87 0.36
N SER A 216 25.11 4.55 0.53
CA SER A 216 25.16 3.57 -0.56
C SER A 216 23.79 3.29 -1.19
N GLY A 217 22.71 3.84 -0.66
CA GLY A 217 21.35 3.67 -1.17
C GLY A 217 20.32 3.39 -0.08
N SER A 218 19.13 3.04 -0.50
CA SER A 218 18.00 2.73 0.39
C SER A 218 17.70 1.23 0.40
N ALA A 219 17.24 0.72 1.54
CA ALA A 219 16.82 -0.66 1.69
C ALA A 219 15.59 -0.77 2.59
N LEU A 220 14.70 -1.71 2.28
CA LEU A 220 13.60 -2.08 3.16
C LEU A 220 14.16 -2.83 4.37
N LEU A 221 13.95 -2.27 5.56
CA LEU A 221 14.41 -2.83 6.82
C LEU A 221 13.35 -3.72 7.46
N ALA A 222 12.07 -3.34 7.34
CA ALA A 222 10.96 -4.10 7.88
C ALA A 222 9.67 -3.86 7.08
N ALA A 223 8.80 -4.86 7.11
CA ALA A 223 7.44 -4.80 6.56
C ALA A 223 6.49 -5.52 7.50
N GLN A 224 5.37 -4.88 7.85
CA GLN A 224 4.40 -5.43 8.78
C GLN A 224 2.97 -5.15 8.32
N PRO A 225 2.09 -6.17 8.26
CA PRO A 225 0.68 -5.95 8.01
C PRO A 225 0.01 -5.34 9.25
N LEU A 226 -0.89 -4.38 9.01
CA LEU A 226 -1.76 -3.76 9.99
C LEU A 226 -3.19 -4.15 9.63
N THR A 227 -3.71 -5.18 10.29
CA THR A 227 -5.04 -5.72 9.99
C THR A 227 -6.06 -5.15 10.94
N VAL A 228 -7.15 -4.63 10.40
CA VAL A 228 -8.31 -4.20 11.16
C VAL A 228 -9.18 -5.42 11.40
N THR A 229 -9.17 -5.94 12.62
CA THR A 229 -10.00 -7.10 13.01
C THR A 229 -11.34 -6.69 13.60
N ASP A 230 -11.40 -5.47 14.14
CA ASP A 230 -12.61 -4.87 14.70
C ASP A 230 -12.71 -3.42 14.21
N LEU A 231 -13.82 -3.08 13.61
CA LEU A 231 -14.09 -1.76 13.03
C LEU A 231 -14.16 -0.63 14.06
N SER A 232 -14.46 -0.96 15.31
CA SER A 232 -14.42 -0.02 16.43
C SER A 232 -12.99 0.30 16.88
N THR A 233 -12.00 -0.53 16.51
CA THR A 233 -10.60 -0.31 16.88
C THR A 233 -10.08 0.97 16.22
N ARG A 234 -9.83 1.97 17.04
CA ARG A 234 -9.35 3.27 16.58
C ARG A 234 -7.84 3.26 16.30
N THR A 235 -7.08 2.56 17.09
CA THR A 235 -5.62 2.60 17.07
C THR A 235 -5.03 1.24 16.76
N LEU A 236 -4.12 1.18 15.80
CA LEU A 236 -3.38 0.00 15.39
C LEU A 236 -1.90 0.20 15.74
N PRO A 237 -1.43 -0.37 16.85
CA PRO A 237 -0.01 -0.32 17.20
C PRO A 237 0.79 -1.33 16.40
N ALA A 238 2.02 -0.97 16.05
CA ALA A 238 2.97 -1.91 15.49
C ALA A 238 4.41 -1.57 15.89
N VAL A 239 5.29 -2.55 15.77
CA VAL A 239 6.71 -2.42 16.09
C VAL A 239 7.51 -3.10 14.99
N ALA A 240 8.36 -2.35 14.32
CA ALA A 240 9.29 -2.86 13.32
C ALA A 240 10.70 -2.86 13.91
N LYS A 241 11.34 -4.03 14.04
CA LYS A 241 12.69 -4.18 14.57
C LYS A 241 13.69 -4.46 13.46
N PHE A 242 14.85 -3.84 13.54
CA PHE A 242 15.97 -4.07 12.60
C PHE A 242 17.32 -3.85 13.32
N GLU A 243 18.39 -4.38 12.72
CA GLU A 243 19.74 -4.21 13.21
C GLU A 243 20.33 -2.88 12.73
N ALA A 244 20.92 -2.10 13.64
CA ALA A 244 21.61 -0.86 13.31
C ALA A 244 22.85 -1.11 12.42
N PRO A 245 23.20 -0.17 11.54
CA PRO A 245 24.46 -0.23 10.80
C PRO A 245 25.67 -0.36 11.71
N LYS A 246 26.78 -0.90 11.17
CA LYS A 246 28.04 -1.04 11.89
C LYS A 246 28.86 0.24 11.96
N GLU A 247 28.58 1.20 11.11
CA GLU A 247 29.27 2.48 11.06
C GLU A 247 28.52 3.49 11.92
N ALA A 248 29.28 4.30 12.67
CA ALA A 248 28.71 5.41 13.45
C ALA A 248 28.20 6.51 12.49
N GLY A 249 27.08 7.13 12.87
CA GLY A 249 26.48 8.19 12.06
C GLY A 249 25.03 8.43 12.36
N VAL A 250 24.44 9.40 11.64
CA VAL A 250 23.00 9.68 11.68
C VAL A 250 22.36 9.00 10.49
N TYR A 251 21.32 8.22 10.75
CA TYR A 251 20.62 7.44 9.72
C TYR A 251 19.16 7.86 9.61
N GLY A 252 18.76 8.21 8.40
CA GLY A 252 17.37 8.51 8.07
C GLY A 252 16.54 7.24 7.88
N LEU A 253 15.29 7.32 8.29
CA LEU A 253 14.27 6.31 8.02
C LEU A 253 13.07 6.96 7.35
N THR A 254 12.39 6.21 6.48
CA THR A 254 11.06 6.58 6.00
C THR A 254 10.09 5.46 6.32
N VAL A 255 9.02 5.80 7.02
CA VAL A 255 7.91 4.88 7.29
C VAL A 255 6.81 5.17 6.27
N TYR A 256 6.40 4.14 5.54
CA TYR A 256 5.25 4.20 4.64
C TYR A 256 4.12 3.39 5.24
N ILE A 257 2.94 4.00 5.31
CA ILE A 257 1.69 3.26 5.52
C ILE A 257 0.99 3.23 4.17
N SER A 258 0.73 2.05 3.66
CA SER A 258 0.06 1.87 2.37
C SER A 258 -1.17 1.01 2.52
N SER A 259 -2.30 1.49 2.03
CA SER A 259 -3.53 0.71 1.98
C SER A 259 -3.51 -0.25 0.80
N THR A 260 -4.04 -1.44 1.03
CA THR A 260 -4.25 -2.45 -0.02
C THR A 260 -5.69 -2.54 -0.49
N SER A 261 -6.56 -1.73 0.11
CA SER A 261 -8.00 -1.80 -0.14
C SER A 261 -8.64 -0.45 -0.48
N VAL A 262 -8.07 0.66 -0.02
CA VAL A 262 -8.61 2.00 -0.28
C VAL A 262 -7.53 2.88 -0.86
N ILE A 263 -7.82 3.58 -1.95
CA ILE A 263 -6.87 4.53 -2.55
C ILE A 263 -6.83 5.86 -1.77
N GLY A 264 -5.73 6.59 -1.86
CA GLY A 264 -5.63 7.97 -1.37
C GLY A 264 -5.49 8.14 0.14
N CYS A 265 -5.29 7.05 0.90
CA CYS A 265 -5.08 7.09 2.35
C CYS A 265 -3.67 6.68 2.79
N ASP A 266 -2.71 6.68 1.85
CA ASP A 266 -1.31 6.38 2.18
C ASP A 266 -0.71 7.52 3.01
N LEU A 267 0.15 7.15 3.98
CA LEU A 267 0.90 8.10 4.81
C LEU A 267 2.39 7.85 4.70
N THR A 268 3.16 8.89 4.95
CA THR A 268 4.62 8.81 4.99
C THR A 268 5.14 9.65 6.15
N GLU A 269 6.03 9.08 6.95
CA GLU A 269 6.68 9.75 8.07
C GLU A 269 8.20 9.56 7.99
N ARG A 270 8.96 10.60 8.32
CA ARG A 270 10.43 10.56 8.34
C ARG A 270 10.93 10.58 9.77
N LEU A 271 11.85 9.68 10.04
CA LEU A 271 12.48 9.51 11.34
C LEU A 271 14.00 9.45 11.19
N GLU A 272 14.68 9.59 12.31
CA GLU A 272 16.12 9.43 12.40
C GLU A 272 16.51 8.59 13.61
N PHE A 273 17.69 8.00 13.57
CA PHE A 273 18.37 7.41 14.71
C PHE A 273 19.87 7.62 14.59
N ILE A 274 20.58 7.51 15.70
CA ILE A 274 22.00 7.80 15.78
C ILE A 274 22.74 6.52 16.21
N VAL A 275 23.74 6.12 15.44
CA VAL A 275 24.71 5.07 15.81
C VAL A 275 25.93 5.78 16.37
N GLN A 276 26.25 5.57 17.64
CA GLN A 276 27.45 6.14 18.27
C GLN A 276 28.64 5.22 18.06
N GLU A 277 29.83 5.80 18.07
CA GLU A 277 31.08 5.02 18.10
C GLU A 277 31.10 4.17 19.40
N ASP A 278 31.60 2.96 19.26
CA ASP A 278 31.80 2.09 20.39
C ASP A 278 33.12 2.54 21.09
N ASP A 279 33.00 3.44 22.07
CA ASP A 279 34.10 3.90 22.91
C ASP A 279 34.58 2.75 23.81
N VAL A 280 34.96 1.62 23.24
CA VAL A 280 35.71 0.60 23.98
C VAL A 280 37.13 1.12 24.08
N PRO A 281 37.60 1.54 25.28
CA PRO A 281 38.99 1.88 25.46
C PRO A 281 39.82 0.65 25.07
N ALA A 282 40.74 0.82 24.13
CA ALA A 282 41.70 -0.23 23.80
C ALA A 282 42.34 -0.68 25.11
N LEU A 283 42.06 -1.88 25.56
CA LEU A 283 42.76 -2.50 26.65
C LEU A 283 44.21 -2.72 26.16
N GLU A 284 45.10 -1.81 26.56
CA GLU A 284 46.54 -1.99 26.44
C GLU A 284 47.05 -3.16 27.29
#